data_2cab276f45c1ed26f0d7dcf14b36d4fe
#
_entry.id   2cab276f45c1ed26f0d7dcf14b36d4fe
#
_cell.length_a   1.000
_cell.length_b   1.000
_cell.length_c   1.000
_cell.angle_alpha   90.00
_cell.angle_beta   90.00
_cell.angle_gamma   90.00
#
_symmetry.space_group_name_H-M   'P 1'
#
loop_
_entity.id
_entity.type
_entity.pdbx_description
1 polymer ?
#
loop_
_entity_poly.entity_id
_entity_poly.type
_entity_poly.pdbx_seq_one_letter_code
_entity_poly.pdbx_strand_id
1 'polypeptide(L)'
;MKFLQKTQRTVMFLLKVLLFFILFATFFVIFGIENEWLLSVSRTAAVTMLTFVVLGSALMSIYGGYSVGITKSKPIIYSMTLSTVFTDIVTHFQLCIMNTNAANNQKFQYEHPLLLLLVMVIQILVIIFFAYFGNFVYFSINSPEKCCVITTSKYSLNNIVPKIKKYKKQYLITDAILFTNPDLFDIINRCDTVFVYDVPAAS
;
A
#
# COMPACT_ATOMS: atom_id res chain seq x y z
N MET A 1 -2.92 25.83 -3.91
CA MET A 1 -3.05 24.42 -4.34
C MET A 1 -1.71 23.69 -4.51
N LYS A 2 -0.72 24.16 -5.29
CA LYS A 2 0.56 23.44 -5.50
C LYS A 2 1.35 23.11 -4.22
N PHE A 3 1.33 23.96 -3.20
CA PHE A 3 2.03 23.75 -1.92
C PHE A 3 1.43 22.57 -1.13
N LEU A 4 0.10 22.53 -0.99
CA LEU A 4 -0.61 21.44 -0.30
C LEU A 4 -0.39 20.08 -0.99
N GLN A 5 -0.43 20.03 -2.31
CA GLN A 5 -0.15 18.81 -3.09
C GLN A 5 1.29 18.32 -2.92
N LYS A 6 2.27 19.25 -2.83
CA LYS A 6 3.67 18.90 -2.59
C LYS A 6 3.86 18.32 -1.18
N THR A 7 3.26 18.95 -0.17
CA THR A 7 3.31 18.49 1.23
C THR A 7 2.69 17.10 1.37
N GLN A 8 1.56 16.85 0.74
CA GLN A 8 0.90 15.56 0.72
C GLN A 8 1.78 14.45 0.16
N ARG A 9 2.39 14.65 -1.01
CA ARG A 9 3.27 13.66 -1.63
C ARG A 9 4.44 13.33 -0.71
N THR A 10 5.02 14.33 -0.06
CA THR A 10 6.13 14.15 0.88
C THR A 10 5.71 13.36 2.12
N VAL A 11 4.56 13.69 2.73
CA VAL A 11 4.04 12.95 3.89
C VAL A 11 3.77 11.49 3.55
N MET A 12 3.10 11.22 2.42
CA MET A 12 2.82 9.86 1.97
C MET A 12 4.09 9.08 1.64
N PHE A 13 5.09 9.72 1.06
CA PHE A 13 6.39 9.11 0.81
C PHE A 13 7.10 8.74 2.11
N LEU A 14 7.18 9.67 3.07
CA LEU A 14 7.79 9.41 4.38
C LEU A 14 7.10 8.26 5.13
N LEU A 15 5.77 8.19 5.03
CA LEU A 15 4.99 7.14 5.67
C LEU A 15 5.30 5.75 5.07
N LYS A 16 5.49 5.67 3.75
CA LYS A 16 5.90 4.44 3.05
C LYS A 16 7.33 4.01 3.44
N VAL A 17 8.25 4.97 3.49
CA VAL A 17 9.63 4.71 3.92
C VAL A 17 9.67 4.24 5.37
N LEU A 18 8.91 4.89 6.26
CA LEU A 18 8.81 4.50 7.67
C LEU A 18 8.26 3.08 7.81
N LEU A 19 7.18 2.75 7.10
CA LEU A 19 6.64 1.39 7.10
C LEU A 19 7.69 0.37 6.67
N PHE A 20 8.35 0.60 5.54
CA PHE A 20 9.37 -0.31 5.02
C PHE A 20 10.51 -0.48 6.03
N PHE A 21 10.95 0.62 6.66
CA PHE A 21 11.97 0.58 7.71
C PHE A 21 11.54 -0.24 8.93
N ILE A 22 10.29 -0.13 9.37
CA ILE A 22 9.77 -0.92 10.49
C ILE A 22 9.71 -2.41 10.13
N LEU A 23 9.29 -2.77 8.92
CA LEU A 23 9.28 -4.17 8.46
C LEU A 23 10.71 -4.73 8.41
N PHE A 24 11.64 -3.98 7.86
CA PHE A 24 13.06 -4.30 7.85
C PHE A 24 13.61 -4.48 9.27
N ALA A 25 13.38 -3.50 10.15
CA ALA A 25 13.86 -3.55 11.52
C ALA A 25 13.27 -4.74 12.30
N THR A 26 11.99 -5.06 12.09
CA THR A 26 11.34 -6.22 12.71
C THR A 26 12.07 -7.52 12.36
N PHE A 27 12.39 -7.74 11.08
CA PHE A 27 13.14 -8.91 10.64
C PHE A 27 14.52 -8.95 11.28
N PHE A 28 15.28 -7.87 11.16
CA PHE A 28 16.68 -7.85 11.60
C PHE A 28 16.85 -7.88 13.13
N VAL A 29 15.98 -7.24 13.88
CA VAL A 29 16.06 -7.26 15.35
C VAL A 29 15.71 -8.64 15.88
N ILE A 30 14.62 -9.25 15.39
CA ILE A 30 14.19 -10.55 15.90
C ILE A 30 15.19 -11.65 15.54
N PHE A 31 15.64 -11.73 14.29
CA PHE A 31 16.66 -12.70 13.90
C PHE A 31 18.04 -12.37 14.47
N GLY A 32 18.33 -11.11 14.74
CA GLY A 32 19.59 -10.69 15.35
C GLY A 32 19.77 -11.12 16.80
N ILE A 33 18.67 -11.41 17.53
CA ILE A 33 18.74 -11.98 18.88
C ILE A 33 19.38 -13.38 18.86
N GLU A 34 19.04 -14.18 17.85
CA GLU A 34 19.55 -15.54 17.70
C GLU A 34 20.83 -15.61 16.87
N ASN A 35 21.13 -14.57 16.10
CA ASN A 35 22.25 -14.50 15.18
C ASN A 35 23.02 -13.17 15.32
N GLU A 36 24.04 -13.18 16.19
CA GLU A 36 24.86 -11.98 16.48
C GLU A 36 25.53 -11.40 15.21
N TRP A 37 25.82 -12.22 14.21
CA TRP A 37 26.42 -11.77 12.96
C TRP A 37 25.51 -10.85 12.17
N LEU A 38 24.19 -10.92 12.38
CA LEU A 38 23.22 -10.07 11.72
C LEU A 38 23.24 -8.62 12.26
N LEU A 39 23.55 -8.45 13.54
CA LEU A 39 23.65 -7.13 14.19
C LEU A 39 25.07 -6.57 14.17
N SER A 40 26.04 -7.34 13.69
CA SER A 40 27.44 -6.92 13.55
C SER A 40 27.76 -6.47 12.12
N VAL A 41 28.89 -5.79 11.93
CA VAL A 41 29.40 -5.45 10.60
C VAL A 41 30.00 -6.71 9.98
N SER A 42 29.16 -7.50 9.36
CA SER A 42 29.51 -8.80 8.76
C SER A 42 29.06 -8.88 7.31
N ARG A 43 29.65 -9.82 6.58
CA ARG A 43 29.25 -10.16 5.22
C ARG A 43 27.80 -10.68 5.20
N THR A 44 27.44 -11.49 6.19
CA THR A 44 26.09 -12.03 6.37
C THR A 44 25.07 -10.90 6.53
N ALA A 45 25.33 -9.93 7.43
CA ALA A 45 24.47 -8.76 7.61
C ALA A 45 24.31 -7.96 6.31
N ALA A 46 25.43 -7.62 5.65
CA ALA A 46 25.38 -6.80 4.43
C ALA A 46 24.57 -7.45 3.29
N VAL A 47 24.81 -8.74 3.03
CA VAL A 47 24.12 -9.46 1.95
C VAL A 47 22.64 -9.68 2.29
N THR A 48 22.31 -10.04 3.54
CA THR A 48 20.92 -10.21 3.99
C THR A 48 20.15 -8.89 3.95
N MET A 49 20.76 -7.79 4.39
CA MET A 49 20.17 -6.44 4.27
C MET A 49 19.90 -6.06 2.80
N LEU A 50 20.89 -6.27 1.93
CA LEU A 50 20.74 -5.97 0.51
C LEU A 50 19.60 -6.78 -0.12
N THR A 51 19.51 -8.07 0.18
CA THR A 51 18.45 -8.94 -0.32
C THR A 51 17.08 -8.47 0.16
N PHE A 52 16.92 -8.18 1.45
CA PHE A 52 15.66 -7.71 1.99
C PHE A 52 15.23 -6.39 1.31
N VAL A 53 16.15 -5.43 1.20
CA VAL A 53 15.86 -4.11 0.62
C VAL A 53 15.52 -4.21 -0.86
N VAL A 54 16.34 -4.90 -1.66
CA VAL A 54 16.13 -5.01 -3.10
C VAL A 54 14.88 -5.82 -3.41
N LEU A 55 14.76 -7.01 -2.83
CA LEU A 55 13.61 -7.89 -3.10
C LEU A 55 12.32 -7.30 -2.54
N GLY A 56 12.33 -6.80 -1.30
CA GLY A 56 11.16 -6.20 -0.66
C GLY A 56 10.65 -4.98 -1.41
N SER A 57 11.55 -4.06 -1.80
CA SER A 57 11.15 -2.88 -2.57
C SER A 57 10.62 -3.23 -3.96
N ALA A 58 11.24 -4.20 -4.65
CA ALA A 58 10.79 -4.69 -5.95
C ALA A 58 9.40 -5.33 -5.87
N LEU A 59 9.19 -6.26 -4.93
CA LEU A 59 7.91 -6.94 -4.76
C LEU A 59 6.80 -5.97 -4.33
N MET A 60 7.06 -5.05 -3.40
CA MET A 60 6.09 -4.02 -3.02
C MET A 60 5.71 -3.11 -4.20
N SER A 61 6.66 -2.83 -5.08
CA SER A 61 6.39 -2.05 -6.30
C SER A 61 5.52 -2.82 -7.28
N ILE A 62 5.86 -4.09 -7.54
CA ILE A 62 5.15 -4.97 -8.50
C ILE A 62 3.70 -5.23 -8.05
N TYR A 63 3.50 -5.57 -6.79
CA TYR A 63 2.17 -5.87 -6.24
C TYR A 63 1.35 -4.63 -5.86
N GLY A 64 1.87 -3.42 -6.07
CA GLY A 64 1.15 -2.18 -5.79
C GLY A 64 1.00 -1.87 -4.29
N GLY A 65 1.86 -2.41 -3.43
CA GLY A 65 1.85 -2.16 -1.99
C GLY A 65 2.02 -0.67 -1.64
N TYR A 66 2.61 0.12 -2.52
CA TYR A 66 2.77 1.57 -2.35
C TYR A 66 1.54 2.42 -2.71
N SER A 67 0.40 1.83 -3.06
CA SER A 67 -0.83 2.55 -3.47
C SER A 67 -1.68 3.05 -2.29
N VAL A 68 -1.06 3.27 -1.12
CA VAL A 68 -1.74 3.81 0.07
C VAL A 68 -2.36 5.17 -0.24
N GLY A 69 -3.64 5.34 0.12
CA GLY A 69 -4.44 6.55 -0.15
C GLY A 69 -5.17 6.54 -1.49
N ILE A 70 -4.72 5.75 -2.47
CA ILE A 70 -5.35 5.67 -3.80
C ILE A 70 -6.37 4.52 -3.84
N THR A 71 -6.04 3.40 -3.22
CA THR A 71 -6.89 2.21 -3.18
C THR A 71 -7.46 1.96 -1.79
N LYS A 72 -8.47 1.07 -1.69
CA LYS A 72 -9.02 0.65 -0.40
C LYS A 72 -7.96 -0.06 0.43
N SER A 73 -8.07 0.02 1.78
CA SER A 73 -7.10 -0.60 2.70
C SER A 73 -6.93 -2.10 2.48
N LYS A 74 -8.01 -2.85 2.19
CA LYS A 74 -7.94 -4.32 2.04
C LYS A 74 -7.00 -4.78 0.92
N PRO A 75 -7.12 -4.30 -0.35
CA PRO A 75 -6.17 -4.65 -1.41
C PRO A 75 -4.71 -4.31 -1.05
N ILE A 76 -4.49 -3.17 -0.39
CA ILE A 76 -3.15 -2.75 0.05
C ILE A 76 -2.58 -3.75 1.06
N ILE A 77 -3.38 -4.14 2.07
CA ILE A 77 -2.97 -5.13 3.08
C ILE A 77 -2.55 -6.44 2.40
N TYR A 78 -3.36 -6.96 1.48
CA TYR A 78 -3.03 -8.20 0.75
C TYR A 78 -1.74 -8.07 -0.06
N SER A 79 -1.58 -6.99 -0.81
CA SER A 79 -0.37 -6.74 -1.62
C SER A 79 0.88 -6.63 -0.77
N MET A 80 0.82 -5.85 0.31
CA MET A 80 1.94 -5.68 1.23
C MET A 80 2.29 -6.97 1.97
N THR A 81 1.29 -7.67 2.49
CA THR A 81 1.48 -8.95 3.19
C THR A 81 2.13 -9.97 2.27
N LEU A 82 1.62 -10.11 1.03
CA LEU A 82 2.19 -11.05 0.07
C LEU A 82 3.66 -10.71 -0.24
N SER A 83 3.95 -9.44 -0.53
CA SER A 83 5.31 -8.96 -0.80
C SER A 83 6.25 -9.22 0.37
N THR A 84 5.80 -8.93 1.60
CA THR A 84 6.60 -9.07 2.82
C THR A 84 6.87 -10.54 3.13
N VAL A 85 5.86 -11.40 3.07
CA VAL A 85 5.99 -12.85 3.30
C VAL A 85 7.00 -13.48 2.33
N PHE A 86 6.92 -13.15 1.04
CA PHE A 86 7.90 -13.65 0.07
C PHE A 86 9.31 -13.12 0.34
N THR A 87 9.43 -11.84 0.69
CA THR A 87 10.72 -11.23 1.06
C THR A 87 11.33 -11.94 2.26
N ASP A 88 10.55 -12.18 3.30
CA ASP A 88 11.00 -12.83 4.52
C ASP A 88 11.46 -14.27 4.29
N ILE A 89 10.67 -15.05 3.52
CA ILE A 89 11.01 -16.44 3.20
C ILE A 89 12.34 -16.49 2.45
N VAL A 90 12.51 -15.67 1.41
CA VAL A 90 13.74 -15.66 0.61
C VAL A 90 14.93 -15.19 1.42
N THR A 91 14.76 -14.12 2.19
CA THR A 91 15.82 -13.53 3.03
C THR A 91 16.23 -14.51 4.13
N HIS A 92 15.27 -15.17 4.77
CA HIS A 92 15.55 -16.18 5.79
C HIS A 92 16.24 -17.41 5.20
N PHE A 93 15.78 -17.90 4.05
CA PHE A 93 16.43 -19.01 3.37
C PHE A 93 17.89 -18.69 3.03
N GLN A 94 18.14 -17.48 2.52
CA GLN A 94 19.49 -16.99 2.26
C GLN A 94 20.32 -16.90 3.54
N LEU A 95 19.75 -16.42 4.66
CA LEU A 95 20.42 -16.39 5.95
C LEU A 95 20.86 -17.79 6.39
N CYS A 96 19.98 -18.79 6.28
CA CYS A 96 20.31 -20.18 6.57
C CYS A 96 21.48 -20.71 5.70
N ILE A 97 21.50 -20.35 4.40
CA ILE A 97 22.62 -20.70 3.51
C ILE A 97 23.92 -20.04 3.98
N MET A 98 23.88 -18.77 4.35
CA MET A 98 25.07 -18.03 4.78
C MET A 98 25.61 -18.50 6.13
N ASN A 99 24.75 -19.04 7.01
CA ASN A 99 25.15 -19.65 8.27
C ASN A 99 25.78 -21.05 8.07
N THR A 100 25.54 -21.67 6.92
CA THR A 100 26.15 -22.95 6.56
C THR A 100 27.58 -22.72 6.07
N ASN A 101 28.56 -22.99 6.92
CA ASN A 101 29.97 -22.85 6.57
C ASN A 101 30.78 -24.03 7.16
N ALA A 102 31.96 -24.23 6.61
CA ALA A 102 32.83 -25.37 7.00
C ALA A 102 33.27 -25.33 8.48
N ALA A 103 33.27 -24.17 9.11
CA ALA A 103 33.69 -24.02 10.50
C ALA A 103 32.56 -24.29 11.49
N ASN A 104 31.33 -23.88 11.18
CA ASN A 104 30.19 -23.92 12.10
C ASN A 104 29.22 -25.04 11.81
N ASN A 105 28.89 -25.27 10.53
CA ASN A 105 27.93 -26.26 10.13
C ASN A 105 28.21 -26.73 8.70
N GLN A 106 28.54 -27.97 8.55
CA GLN A 106 28.90 -28.56 7.23
C GLN A 106 27.65 -28.95 6.41
N LYS A 107 26.46 -28.96 7.03
CA LYS A 107 25.23 -29.35 6.37
C LYS A 107 24.22 -28.19 6.47
N PHE A 108 23.52 -27.93 5.37
CA PHE A 108 22.40 -26.99 5.38
C PHE A 108 21.37 -27.43 6.41
N GLN A 109 20.98 -26.50 7.28
CA GLN A 109 19.87 -26.65 8.22
C GLN A 109 18.94 -25.47 8.07
N TYR A 110 17.65 -25.75 8.06
CA TYR A 110 16.62 -24.70 8.11
C TYR A 110 16.43 -24.30 9.57
N GLU A 111 17.07 -23.18 9.93
CA GLU A 111 17.15 -22.71 11.31
C GLU A 111 15.91 -21.87 11.68
N HIS A 112 15.43 -22.02 12.91
CA HIS A 112 14.41 -21.14 13.53
C HIS A 112 13.13 -20.86 12.72
N PRO A 113 12.40 -21.88 12.18
CA PRO A 113 11.18 -21.64 11.40
C PRO A 113 10.06 -20.99 12.22
N LEU A 114 10.00 -21.25 13.54
CA LEU A 114 9.02 -20.58 14.43
C LEU A 114 9.30 -19.08 14.57
N LEU A 115 10.58 -18.70 14.56
CA LEU A 115 10.97 -17.30 14.62
C LEU A 115 10.55 -16.57 13.33
N LEU A 116 10.68 -17.20 12.17
CA LEU A 116 10.18 -16.66 10.91
C LEU A 116 8.65 -16.42 10.97
N LEU A 117 7.91 -17.38 11.49
CA LEU A 117 6.47 -17.25 11.66
C LEU A 117 6.11 -16.09 12.61
N LEU A 118 6.85 -15.93 13.71
CA LEU A 118 6.67 -14.81 14.64
C LEU A 118 6.91 -13.46 13.95
N VAL A 119 8.00 -13.34 13.17
CA VAL A 119 8.30 -12.14 12.39
C VAL A 119 7.16 -11.80 11.44
N MET A 120 6.69 -12.79 10.66
CA MET A 120 5.57 -12.60 9.73
C MET A 120 4.30 -12.12 10.43
N VAL A 121 3.95 -12.69 11.58
CA VAL A 121 2.75 -12.28 12.34
C VAL A 121 2.87 -10.82 12.79
N ILE A 122 4.02 -10.43 13.36
CA ILE A 122 4.25 -9.05 13.81
C ILE A 122 4.18 -8.09 12.61
N GLN A 123 4.82 -8.42 11.49
CA GLN A 123 4.82 -7.59 10.29
C GLN A 123 3.42 -7.44 9.68
N ILE A 124 2.59 -8.50 9.68
CA ILE A 124 1.20 -8.43 9.23
C ILE A 124 0.40 -7.45 10.12
N LEU A 125 0.57 -7.48 11.43
CA LEU A 125 -0.08 -6.53 12.34
C LEU A 125 0.37 -5.08 12.06
N VAL A 126 1.66 -4.87 11.83
CA VAL A 126 2.22 -3.57 11.43
C VAL A 126 1.61 -3.10 10.10
N ILE A 127 1.53 -3.97 9.10
CA ILE A 127 0.95 -3.66 7.78
C ILE A 127 -0.53 -3.25 7.93
N ILE A 128 -1.30 -4.00 8.69
CA ILE A 128 -2.72 -3.69 8.95
C ILE A 128 -2.86 -2.30 9.58
N PHE A 129 -2.09 -2.04 10.64
CA PHE A 129 -2.09 -0.74 11.30
C PHE A 129 -1.74 0.39 10.33
N PHE A 130 -0.64 0.26 9.58
CA PHE A 130 -0.19 1.30 8.65
C PHE A 130 -1.12 1.49 7.45
N ALA A 131 -1.78 0.46 6.95
CA ALA A 131 -2.74 0.59 5.86
C ALA A 131 -3.97 1.42 6.27
N TYR A 132 -4.49 1.22 7.48
CA TYR A 132 -5.59 2.01 8.00
C TYR A 132 -5.15 3.42 8.40
N PHE A 133 -4.01 3.54 9.08
CA PHE A 133 -3.43 4.82 9.49
C PHE A 133 -3.05 5.68 8.28
N GLY A 134 -2.41 5.10 7.26
CA GLY A 134 -2.04 5.79 6.04
C GLY A 134 -3.25 6.32 5.26
N ASN A 135 -4.32 5.52 5.17
CA ASN A 135 -5.57 5.99 4.57
C ASN A 135 -6.24 7.07 5.42
N PHE A 136 -6.19 6.98 6.74
CA PHE A 136 -6.69 8.04 7.62
C PHE A 136 -5.94 9.35 7.39
N VAL A 137 -4.61 9.32 7.39
CA VAL A 137 -3.74 10.49 7.13
C VAL A 137 -4.02 11.06 5.74
N TYR A 138 -4.10 10.22 4.71
CA TYR A 138 -4.38 10.64 3.35
C TYR A 138 -5.68 11.43 3.25
N PHE A 139 -6.79 10.88 3.78
CA PHE A 139 -8.10 11.54 3.74
C PHE A 139 -8.24 12.71 4.72
N SER A 140 -7.34 12.85 5.71
CA SER A 140 -7.29 14.03 6.57
C SER A 140 -6.62 15.22 5.89
N ILE A 141 -5.67 14.94 4.98
CA ILE A 141 -4.96 15.99 4.23
C ILE A 141 -5.71 16.36 2.94
N ASN A 142 -6.42 15.39 2.32
CA ASN A 142 -7.14 15.61 1.08
C ASN A 142 -8.61 15.89 1.33
N SER A 143 -9.07 17.03 0.87
CA SER A 143 -10.50 17.30 0.73
C SER A 143 -11.09 16.36 -0.33
N PRO A 144 -12.34 15.88 -0.15
CA PRO A 144 -13.02 15.09 -1.16
C PRO A 144 -13.09 15.85 -2.50
N GLU A 145 -12.85 15.15 -3.60
CA GLU A 145 -13.00 15.71 -4.94
C GLU A 145 -14.46 16.04 -5.22
N LYS A 146 -14.71 17.23 -5.73
CA LYS A 146 -16.04 17.63 -6.18
C LYS A 146 -16.38 16.83 -7.44
N CYS A 147 -17.44 16.05 -7.39
CA CYS A 147 -17.84 15.27 -8.53
C CYS A 147 -19.28 15.56 -8.97
N CYS A 148 -19.50 15.52 -10.28
CA CYS A 148 -20.82 15.49 -10.85
C CYS A 148 -21.13 14.11 -11.44
N VAL A 149 -22.41 13.74 -11.41
CA VAL A 149 -22.91 12.48 -11.93
C VAL A 149 -23.85 12.78 -13.09
N ILE A 150 -23.53 12.23 -14.25
CA ILE A 150 -24.30 12.41 -15.49
C ILE A 150 -24.91 11.07 -15.90
N THR A 151 -26.21 11.06 -16.12
CA THR A 151 -26.96 9.86 -16.58
C THR A 151 -28.04 10.23 -17.58
N THR A 152 -28.59 9.23 -18.25
CA THR A 152 -29.72 9.40 -19.19
C THR A 152 -31.08 9.45 -18.48
N SER A 153 -31.23 8.82 -17.32
CA SER A 153 -32.51 8.73 -16.64
C SER A 153 -32.44 8.98 -15.13
N LYS A 154 -33.56 9.44 -14.54
CA LYS A 154 -33.69 9.60 -13.08
C LYS A 154 -33.55 8.27 -12.33
N TYR A 155 -33.94 7.16 -12.97
CA TYR A 155 -33.79 5.82 -12.41
C TYR A 155 -32.30 5.46 -12.23
N SER A 156 -31.51 5.72 -13.26
CA SER A 156 -30.05 5.51 -13.23
C SER A 156 -29.37 6.40 -12.17
N LEU A 157 -29.82 7.64 -11.99
CA LEU A 157 -29.36 8.52 -10.89
C LEU A 157 -29.61 7.89 -9.51
N ASN A 158 -30.82 7.42 -9.27
CA ASN A 158 -31.19 6.80 -7.99
C ASN A 158 -30.37 5.53 -7.69
N ASN A 159 -29.90 4.84 -8.71
CA ASN A 159 -29.07 3.66 -8.54
C ASN A 159 -27.58 3.97 -8.30
N ILE A 160 -27.02 4.97 -8.98
CA ILE A 160 -25.59 5.25 -8.93
C ILE A 160 -25.18 6.18 -7.78
N VAL A 161 -25.99 7.19 -7.47
CA VAL A 161 -25.70 8.17 -6.40
C VAL A 161 -25.48 7.51 -5.04
N PRO A 162 -26.30 6.54 -4.57
CA PRO A 162 -26.04 5.86 -3.30
C PRO A 162 -24.74 5.03 -3.31
N LYS A 163 -24.34 4.50 -4.48
CA LYS A 163 -23.09 3.74 -4.62
C LYS A 163 -21.87 4.68 -4.49
N ILE A 164 -21.91 5.85 -5.11
CA ILE A 164 -20.86 6.86 -5.01
C ILE A 164 -20.80 7.44 -3.59
N LYS A 165 -21.94 7.68 -2.94
CA LYS A 165 -22.01 8.16 -1.55
C LYS A 165 -21.33 7.24 -0.54
N LYS A 166 -21.13 5.96 -0.84
CA LYS A 166 -20.31 5.06 0.00
C LYS A 166 -18.84 5.46 0.05
N TYR A 167 -18.39 6.26 -0.92
CA TYR A 167 -17.04 6.79 -1.05
C TYR A 167 -16.94 8.27 -0.66
N LYS A 168 -17.78 8.74 0.26
CA LYS A 168 -17.87 10.14 0.69
C LYS A 168 -16.56 10.77 1.15
N LYS A 169 -15.56 9.98 1.50
CA LYS A 169 -14.22 10.47 1.83
C LYS A 169 -13.38 10.81 0.60
N GLN A 170 -13.72 10.23 -0.55
CA GLN A 170 -13.02 10.45 -1.82
C GLN A 170 -13.77 11.43 -2.71
N TYR A 171 -15.11 11.32 -2.75
CA TYR A 171 -15.95 12.07 -3.68
C TYR A 171 -17.09 12.81 -2.94
N LEU A 172 -17.19 14.10 -3.19
CA LEU A 172 -18.30 14.93 -2.78
C LEU A 172 -19.19 15.18 -4.00
N ILE A 173 -20.37 14.56 -4.04
CA ILE A 173 -21.32 14.80 -5.13
C ILE A 173 -21.86 16.22 -4.97
N THR A 174 -21.49 17.13 -5.88
CA THR A 174 -22.02 18.49 -5.94
C THR A 174 -23.28 18.53 -6.77
N ASP A 175 -23.30 17.83 -7.91
CA ASP A 175 -24.40 17.85 -8.84
C ASP A 175 -24.69 16.44 -9.39
N ALA A 176 -25.97 16.16 -9.61
CA ALA A 176 -26.44 14.91 -10.21
C ALA A 176 -27.48 15.28 -11.27
N ILE A 177 -27.09 15.19 -12.53
CA ILE A 177 -27.83 15.75 -13.65
C ILE A 177 -28.08 14.73 -14.76
N LEU A 178 -29.07 15.04 -15.58
CA LEU A 178 -29.33 14.26 -16.79
C LEU A 178 -28.48 14.81 -17.94
N PHE A 179 -28.11 13.92 -18.87
CA PHE A 179 -27.34 14.27 -20.06
C PHE A 179 -28.02 15.36 -20.94
N THR A 180 -29.34 15.47 -20.86
CA THR A 180 -30.14 16.46 -21.59
C THR A 180 -30.18 17.84 -20.93
N ASN A 181 -29.46 18.04 -19.83
CA ASN A 181 -29.45 19.34 -19.14
C ASN A 181 -28.73 20.39 -19.99
N PRO A 182 -29.32 21.57 -20.26
CA PRO A 182 -28.70 22.62 -21.04
C PRO A 182 -27.41 23.18 -20.42
N ASP A 183 -27.31 23.17 -19.05
CA ASP A 183 -26.15 23.70 -18.31
C ASP A 183 -25.05 22.64 -18.10
N LEU A 184 -25.11 21.53 -18.83
CA LEU A 184 -24.19 20.39 -18.68
C LEU A 184 -22.73 20.79 -18.65
N PHE A 185 -22.29 21.58 -19.62
CA PHE A 185 -20.88 21.97 -19.76
C PHE A 185 -20.41 22.90 -18.63
N ASP A 186 -21.26 23.79 -18.17
CA ASP A 186 -20.93 24.71 -17.06
C ASP A 186 -20.78 23.94 -15.75
N ILE A 187 -21.59 22.92 -15.54
CA ILE A 187 -21.53 22.07 -14.35
C ILE A 187 -20.27 21.18 -14.41
N ILE A 188 -19.96 20.58 -15.56
CA ILE A 188 -18.74 19.79 -15.77
C ILE A 188 -17.48 20.61 -15.42
N ASN A 189 -17.42 21.86 -15.89
CA ASN A 189 -16.25 22.73 -15.69
C ASN A 189 -16.03 23.12 -14.20
N ARG A 190 -17.05 22.97 -13.34
CA ARG A 190 -16.96 23.25 -11.88
C ARG A 190 -16.57 22.04 -11.05
N CYS A 191 -16.55 20.84 -11.65
CA CYS A 191 -16.26 19.60 -10.96
C CYS A 191 -14.84 19.12 -11.26
N ASP A 192 -14.21 18.48 -10.26
CA ASP A 192 -12.88 17.89 -10.40
C ASP A 192 -12.95 16.53 -11.12
N THR A 193 -14.06 15.79 -10.91
CA THR A 193 -14.30 14.46 -11.46
C THR A 193 -15.73 14.34 -11.99
N VAL A 194 -15.89 13.69 -13.14
CA VAL A 194 -17.19 13.43 -13.76
C VAL A 194 -17.45 11.94 -13.85
N PHE A 195 -18.55 11.49 -13.26
CA PHE A 195 -19.05 10.12 -13.41
C PHE A 195 -20.13 10.06 -14.48
N VAL A 196 -19.83 9.40 -15.57
CA VAL A 196 -20.79 9.15 -16.65
C VAL A 196 -21.32 7.73 -16.49
N TYR A 197 -22.63 7.58 -16.37
CA TYR A 197 -23.27 6.27 -16.19
C TYR A 197 -24.51 6.17 -17.07
N ASP A 198 -24.58 5.04 -17.80
CA ASP A 198 -25.76 4.73 -18.66
C ASP A 198 -26.04 5.83 -19.72
N VAL A 199 -24.96 6.38 -20.31
CA VAL A 199 -25.03 7.29 -21.45
C VAL A 199 -24.66 6.52 -22.70
N PRO A 200 -25.49 6.54 -23.77
CA PRO A 200 -25.15 5.84 -25.00
C PRO A 200 -23.85 6.42 -25.59
N ALA A 201 -22.96 5.54 -26.03
CA ALA A 201 -21.82 5.96 -26.80
C ALA A 201 -22.33 6.61 -28.10
N ALA A 202 -21.83 7.78 -28.45
CA ALA A 202 -22.14 8.38 -29.74
C ALA A 202 -21.65 7.43 -30.84
N SER A 203 -22.63 6.94 -31.64
CA SER A 203 -22.38 6.16 -32.86
C SER A 203 -21.82 7.04 -33.97
#